data_d6a430e97dac93025bf4a35b7b4780c7
#
_entry.id   d6a430e97dac93025bf4a35b7b4780c7
#
_cell.length_a   1.000
_cell.length_b   1.000
_cell.length_c   1.000
_cell.angle_alpha   90.00
_cell.angle_beta   90.00
_cell.angle_gamma   90.00
#
_symmetry.space_group_name_H-M   'P 1'
#
loop_
_entity.id
_entity.type
_entity.pdbx_description
1 polymer ?
#
loop_
_entity_poly.entity_id
_entity_poly.type
_entity_poly.pdbx_seq_one_letter_code
_entity_poly.pdbx_strand_id
1 'polypeptide(L)'
;MIKKIPQTSIIIAYYKKKLFFEETINSILKQTYSNFEVILVYDDVDKKELNFVKKILSRLPRYKIIINKKNIGAGLSRNKAIYFAKGQYIAFCDADDLWHKKKLEVQITFMKQEKINFSHTSYKIINNFGNTLGYFKIAKKLNYKDLLKSCDIATSSVVINKNILKKEIFFSNFTTKEDYALWLKIAKKENRLYGIKNDLLFWRSLHNSLSDSFFQKLFDAYKVYRFSEKYNIITSIYFVIRL
;
A
#
# COMPACT_ATOMS: atom_id res chain seq x y z
N MET A 1 21.35 25.75 2.54
CA MET A 1 21.40 24.31 2.13
C MET A 1 20.24 24.02 1.19
N ILE A 2 20.51 23.65 -0.05
CA ILE A 2 19.48 23.23 -1.01
C ILE A 2 18.86 21.94 -0.48
N LYS A 3 17.56 21.96 -0.10
CA LYS A 3 16.85 20.74 0.35
C LYS A 3 16.82 19.75 -0.81
N LYS A 4 17.63 18.70 -0.74
CA LYS A 4 17.69 17.62 -1.74
C LYS A 4 16.27 17.04 -1.91
N ILE A 5 15.79 16.99 -3.16
CA ILE A 5 14.47 16.41 -3.48
C ILE A 5 14.44 14.95 -2.98
N PRO A 6 13.39 14.50 -2.26
CA PRO A 6 13.30 13.11 -1.82
C PRO A 6 13.22 12.20 -3.04
N GLN A 7 13.89 11.04 -2.98
CA GLN A 7 13.82 10.06 -4.05
C GLN A 7 12.59 9.15 -3.90
N THR A 8 12.11 8.96 -2.68
CA THR A 8 10.95 8.11 -2.37
C THR A 8 9.94 8.88 -1.53
N SER A 9 8.66 8.79 -1.88
CA SER A 9 7.55 9.26 -1.05
C SER A 9 6.84 8.06 -0.45
N ILE A 10 6.81 7.99 0.88
CA ILE A 10 6.07 6.97 1.63
C ILE A 10 4.66 7.50 1.87
N ILE A 11 3.66 6.77 1.41
CA ILE A 11 2.25 7.16 1.45
C ILE A 11 1.54 6.38 2.57
N ILE A 12 0.90 7.11 3.48
CA ILE A 12 0.14 6.55 4.60
C ILE A 12 -1.29 7.12 4.58
N ALA A 13 -2.29 6.24 4.50
CA ALA A 13 -3.68 6.59 4.79
C ALA A 13 -3.96 6.26 6.27
N TYR A 14 -4.36 7.26 7.06
CA TYR A 14 -4.57 7.09 8.49
C TYR A 14 -6.04 7.20 8.85
N TYR A 15 -6.57 6.16 9.48
CA TYR A 15 -7.90 6.13 10.07
C TYR A 15 -7.92 5.27 11.35
N LYS A 16 -8.05 5.89 12.53
CA LYS A 16 -8.22 5.24 13.86
C LYS A 16 -7.18 4.12 14.15
N LYS A 17 -5.89 4.40 13.98
CA LYS A 17 -4.79 3.45 14.18
C LYS A 17 -3.82 3.86 15.28
N LYS A 18 -4.28 4.63 16.29
CA LYS A 18 -3.45 5.18 17.37
C LYS A 18 -2.59 4.13 18.06
N LEU A 19 -3.14 2.93 18.30
CA LEU A 19 -2.43 1.86 19.05
C LEU A 19 -1.17 1.36 18.33
N PHE A 20 -1.12 1.42 16.99
CA PHE A 20 -0.05 0.83 16.20
C PHE A 20 0.81 1.86 15.48
N PHE A 21 0.29 3.07 15.31
CA PHE A 21 0.89 4.08 14.45
C PHE A 21 2.31 4.49 14.88
N GLU A 22 2.60 4.55 16.17
CA GLU A 22 3.95 4.87 16.65
C GLU A 22 4.96 3.79 16.25
N GLU A 23 4.60 2.50 16.35
CA GLU A 23 5.44 1.40 15.90
C GLU A 23 5.70 1.48 14.38
N THR A 24 4.65 1.79 13.60
CA THR A 24 4.77 1.98 12.16
C THR A 24 5.79 3.06 11.82
N ILE A 25 5.69 4.24 12.43
CA ILE A 25 6.64 5.34 12.18
C ILE A 25 8.03 4.99 12.69
N ASN A 26 8.18 4.29 13.80
CA ASN A 26 9.46 3.79 14.29
C ASN A 26 10.13 2.85 13.29
N SER A 27 9.37 2.00 12.61
CA SER A 27 9.88 1.10 11.57
C SER A 27 10.37 1.86 10.33
N ILE A 28 9.71 2.98 9.99
CA ILE A 28 10.11 3.88 8.91
C ILE A 28 11.37 4.67 9.28
N LEU A 29 11.46 5.18 10.51
CA LEU A 29 12.65 5.88 11.01
C LEU A 29 13.92 5.00 11.01
N LYS A 30 13.75 3.68 11.19
CA LYS A 30 14.84 2.70 11.18
C LYS A 30 15.30 2.29 9.77
N GLN A 31 14.71 2.84 8.69
CA GLN A 31 15.13 2.48 7.33
C GLN A 31 16.59 2.89 7.07
N THR A 32 17.38 1.95 6.54
CA THR A 32 18.76 2.20 6.10
C THR A 32 18.84 3.15 4.91
N TYR A 33 17.77 3.24 4.14
CA TYR A 33 17.62 4.18 3.05
C TYR A 33 16.97 5.49 3.55
N SER A 34 17.73 6.58 3.57
CA SER A 34 17.33 7.85 4.22
C SER A 34 16.71 8.91 3.28
N ASN A 35 16.80 8.74 1.94
CA ASN A 35 16.32 9.75 1.01
C ASN A 35 14.82 9.61 0.71
N PHE A 36 13.99 9.78 1.73
CA PHE A 36 12.53 9.72 1.62
C PHE A 36 11.84 10.93 2.28
N GLU A 37 10.58 11.08 1.96
CA GLU A 37 9.58 11.86 2.68
C GLU A 37 8.39 10.96 3.06
N VAL A 38 7.62 11.36 4.07
CA VAL A 38 6.35 10.71 4.44
C VAL A 38 5.21 11.67 4.15
N ILE A 39 4.19 11.19 3.43
CA ILE A 39 2.95 11.94 3.20
C ILE A 39 1.80 11.15 3.81
N LEU A 40 1.23 11.69 4.87
CA LEU A 40 0.10 11.09 5.56
C LEU A 40 -1.17 11.84 5.22
N VAL A 41 -2.22 11.10 4.86
CA VAL A 41 -3.59 11.61 4.79
C VAL A 41 -4.35 11.15 6.00
N TYR A 42 -4.75 12.11 6.84
CA TYR A 42 -5.59 11.88 8.01
C TYR A 42 -7.05 11.86 7.57
N ASP A 43 -7.64 10.67 7.56
CA ASP A 43 -8.98 10.40 7.00
C ASP A 43 -10.05 10.20 8.07
N ASP A 44 -9.87 10.81 9.24
CA ASP A 44 -10.84 10.76 10.34
C ASP A 44 -11.41 12.15 10.65
N VAL A 45 -12.76 12.23 10.63
CA VAL A 45 -13.50 13.48 10.89
C VAL A 45 -13.36 13.90 12.36
N ASP A 46 -13.30 12.95 13.28
CA ASP A 46 -13.28 13.20 14.73
C ASP A 46 -12.05 13.97 15.21
N LYS A 47 -10.93 13.87 14.49
CA LYS A 47 -9.66 14.52 14.82
C LYS A 47 -9.10 14.27 16.23
N LYS A 48 -9.70 13.39 17.04
CA LYS A 48 -9.24 13.09 18.41
C LYS A 48 -7.80 12.60 18.45
N GLU A 49 -7.38 11.88 17.42
CA GLU A 49 -6.02 11.35 17.31
C GLU A 49 -5.05 12.27 16.57
N LEU A 50 -5.52 13.41 16.01
CA LEU A 50 -4.73 14.25 15.12
C LEU A 50 -3.48 14.83 15.83
N ASN A 51 -3.62 15.29 17.08
CA ASN A 51 -2.47 15.85 17.83
C ASN A 51 -1.42 14.78 18.14
N PHE A 52 -1.86 13.57 18.47
CA PHE A 52 -0.98 12.41 18.61
C PHE A 52 -0.24 12.12 17.30
N VAL A 53 -0.96 12.04 16.19
CA VAL A 53 -0.37 11.78 14.86
C VAL A 53 0.66 12.85 14.48
N LYS A 54 0.35 14.13 14.70
CA LYS A 54 1.28 15.24 14.47
C LYS A 54 2.56 15.10 15.32
N LYS A 55 2.43 14.78 16.60
CA LYS A 55 3.56 14.56 17.53
C LYS A 55 4.46 13.42 17.04
N ILE A 56 3.89 12.30 16.61
CA ILE A 56 4.67 11.16 16.11
C ILE A 56 5.37 11.50 14.80
N LEU A 57 4.68 12.16 13.86
CA LEU A 57 5.25 12.52 12.56
C LEU A 57 6.35 13.60 12.67
N SER A 58 6.32 14.49 13.69
CA SER A 58 7.36 15.50 13.86
C SER A 58 8.76 14.93 14.12
N ARG A 59 8.87 13.64 14.41
CA ARG A 59 10.15 12.91 14.55
C ARG A 59 10.80 12.59 13.20
N LEU A 60 10.03 12.68 12.09
CA LEU A 60 10.52 12.45 10.74
C LEU A 60 11.20 13.70 10.17
N PRO A 61 12.32 13.56 9.46
CA PRO A 61 13.07 14.69 8.91
C PRO A 61 12.28 15.43 7.80
N ARG A 62 11.38 14.72 7.10
CA ARG A 62 10.54 15.27 6.03
C ARG A 62 9.17 14.59 6.05
N TYR A 63 8.15 15.36 6.33
CA TYR A 63 6.78 14.86 6.31
C TYR A 63 5.78 15.94 5.88
N LYS A 64 4.61 15.48 5.44
CA LYS A 64 3.43 16.31 5.15
C LYS A 64 2.19 15.60 5.69
N ILE A 65 1.31 16.35 6.35
CA ILE A 65 -0.01 15.88 6.78
C ILE A 65 -1.06 16.57 5.92
N ILE A 66 -1.99 15.80 5.39
CA ILE A 66 -3.16 16.27 4.66
C ILE A 66 -4.38 15.80 5.46
N ILE A 67 -5.28 16.72 5.80
CA ILE A 67 -6.46 16.39 6.60
C ILE A 67 -7.67 16.40 5.67
N ASN A 68 -8.42 15.30 5.66
CA ASN A 68 -9.67 15.21 4.93
C ASN A 68 -10.82 15.85 5.73
N LYS A 69 -11.73 16.51 5.03
CA LYS A 69 -12.94 17.09 5.64
C LYS A 69 -14.01 16.04 5.96
N LYS A 70 -13.95 14.88 5.29
CA LYS A 70 -14.82 13.72 5.49
C LYS A 70 -13.99 12.46 5.28
N ASN A 71 -14.45 11.32 5.83
CA ASN A 71 -13.83 10.03 5.50
C ASN A 71 -14.09 9.72 4.01
N ILE A 72 -13.02 9.51 3.24
CA ILE A 72 -13.09 9.20 1.80
C ILE A 72 -12.53 7.81 1.48
N GLY A 73 -12.06 7.09 2.50
CA GLY A 73 -11.49 5.75 2.38
C GLY A 73 -10.00 5.74 2.02
N ALA A 74 -9.38 4.57 2.21
CA ALA A 74 -7.95 4.39 2.08
C ALA A 74 -7.46 4.66 0.64
N GLY A 75 -8.16 4.14 -0.37
CA GLY A 75 -7.79 4.30 -1.78
C GLY A 75 -7.72 5.76 -2.22
N LEU A 76 -8.80 6.52 -1.98
CA LEU A 76 -8.84 7.94 -2.36
C LEU A 76 -7.87 8.78 -1.53
N SER A 77 -7.64 8.42 -0.27
CA SER A 77 -6.64 9.07 0.58
C SER A 77 -5.23 8.83 0.05
N ARG A 78 -4.90 7.60 -0.40
CA ARG A 78 -3.61 7.33 -1.06
C ARG A 78 -3.46 8.12 -2.36
N ASN A 79 -4.50 8.22 -3.19
CA ASN A 79 -4.49 9.06 -4.40
C ASN A 79 -4.16 10.52 -4.09
N LYS A 80 -4.81 11.07 -3.05
CA LYS A 80 -4.54 12.43 -2.60
C LYS A 80 -3.10 12.62 -2.16
N ALA A 81 -2.52 11.66 -1.43
CA ALA A 81 -1.12 11.70 -1.04
C ALA A 81 -0.17 11.61 -2.25
N ILE A 82 -0.46 10.75 -3.21
CA ILE A 82 0.33 10.59 -4.45
C ILE A 82 0.41 11.92 -5.24
N TYR A 83 -0.66 12.69 -5.26
CA TYR A 83 -0.67 14.00 -5.92
C TYR A 83 0.40 14.95 -5.36
N PHE A 84 0.64 14.91 -4.04
CA PHE A 84 1.64 15.74 -3.37
C PHE A 84 3.05 15.11 -3.32
N ALA A 85 3.19 13.86 -3.74
CA ALA A 85 4.45 13.13 -3.69
C ALA A 85 5.50 13.76 -4.62
N LYS A 86 6.71 14.00 -4.09
CA LYS A 86 7.85 14.55 -4.83
C LYS A 86 8.84 13.49 -5.27
N GLY A 87 8.78 12.30 -4.65
CA GLY A 87 9.67 11.19 -4.93
C GLY A 87 9.43 10.58 -6.31
N GLN A 88 10.50 10.10 -6.93
CA GLN A 88 10.43 9.25 -8.12
C GLN A 88 9.74 7.92 -7.81
N TYR A 89 9.96 7.39 -6.62
CA TYR A 89 9.33 6.15 -6.14
C TYR A 89 8.24 6.45 -5.12
N ILE A 90 7.16 5.69 -5.21
CA ILE A 90 6.06 5.70 -4.25
C ILE A 90 6.09 4.37 -3.51
N ALA A 91 6.19 4.41 -2.18
CA ALA A 91 6.08 3.26 -1.30
C ALA A 91 4.80 3.39 -0.47
N PHE A 92 4.00 2.36 -0.39
CA PHE A 92 2.77 2.37 0.41
C PHE A 92 3.04 1.71 1.77
N CYS A 93 2.50 2.31 2.84
CA CYS A 93 2.56 1.76 4.19
C CYS A 93 1.22 1.99 4.88
N ASP A 94 0.58 0.94 5.34
CA ASP A 94 -0.62 1.06 6.16
C ASP A 94 -0.24 1.48 7.58
N ALA A 95 -1.12 2.20 8.25
CA ALA A 95 -0.82 2.86 9.53
C ALA A 95 -0.66 1.91 10.73
N ASP A 96 -0.76 0.61 10.50
CA ASP A 96 -0.64 -0.48 11.48
C ASP A 96 0.39 -1.55 11.09
N ASP A 97 1.01 -1.43 9.91
CA ASP A 97 2.05 -2.35 9.45
C ASP A 97 3.47 -1.91 9.85
N LEU A 98 4.39 -2.86 9.86
CA LEU A 98 5.79 -2.60 10.17
C LEU A 98 6.68 -3.01 9.00
N TRP A 99 7.76 -2.26 8.80
CA TRP A 99 8.76 -2.55 7.78
C TRP A 99 10.07 -3.08 8.37
N HIS A 100 10.66 -4.04 7.68
CA HIS A 100 12.05 -4.42 7.94
C HIS A 100 12.98 -3.25 7.59
N LYS A 101 14.02 -3.00 8.40
CA LYS A 101 14.93 -1.84 8.26
C LYS A 101 15.58 -1.67 6.87
N LYS A 102 15.69 -2.73 6.09
CA LYS A 102 16.29 -2.72 4.73
C LYS A 102 15.25 -2.68 3.61
N LYS A 103 13.95 -2.52 3.91
CA LYS A 103 12.90 -2.64 2.87
C LYS A 103 13.11 -1.68 1.70
N LEU A 104 13.22 -0.40 1.98
CA LEU A 104 13.39 0.60 0.91
C LEU A 104 14.71 0.42 0.16
N GLU A 105 15.80 0.17 0.86
CA GLU A 105 17.11 -0.06 0.25
C GLU A 105 17.06 -1.23 -0.75
N VAL A 106 16.55 -2.38 -0.32
CA VAL A 106 16.46 -3.58 -1.15
C VAL A 106 15.56 -3.36 -2.36
N GLN A 107 14.36 -2.80 -2.17
CA GLN A 107 13.42 -2.60 -3.27
C GLN A 107 13.90 -1.55 -4.26
N ILE A 108 14.39 -0.40 -3.80
CA ILE A 108 14.88 0.67 -4.69
C ILE A 108 16.11 0.22 -5.48
N THR A 109 17.05 -0.49 -4.83
CA THR A 109 18.23 -1.05 -5.52
C THR A 109 17.80 -2.06 -6.59
N PHE A 110 16.95 -3.01 -6.24
CA PHE A 110 16.42 -4.01 -7.16
C PHE A 110 15.70 -3.36 -8.35
N MET A 111 14.82 -2.38 -8.10
CA MET A 111 14.08 -1.70 -9.17
C MET A 111 15.00 -0.94 -10.13
N LYS A 112 16.09 -0.36 -9.63
CA LYS A 112 17.08 0.34 -10.45
C LYS A 112 17.91 -0.63 -11.29
N GLN A 113 18.39 -1.72 -10.69
CA GLN A 113 19.22 -2.73 -11.35
C GLN A 113 18.44 -3.44 -12.47
N GLU A 114 17.21 -3.87 -12.18
CA GLU A 114 16.36 -4.58 -13.13
C GLU A 114 15.61 -3.64 -14.10
N LYS A 115 15.72 -2.31 -13.93
CA LYS A 115 15.01 -1.28 -14.73
C LYS A 115 13.50 -1.51 -14.77
N ILE A 116 12.90 -1.84 -13.61
CA ILE A 116 11.49 -2.15 -13.46
C ILE A 116 10.75 -1.06 -12.69
N ASN A 117 9.44 -0.97 -12.93
CA ASN A 117 8.60 0.10 -12.39
C ASN A 117 7.74 -0.34 -11.19
N PHE A 118 7.74 -1.64 -10.86
CA PHE A 118 6.93 -2.19 -9.77
C PHE A 118 7.70 -3.31 -9.05
N SER A 119 7.70 -3.24 -7.72
CA SER A 119 8.17 -4.35 -6.88
C SER A 119 7.28 -4.54 -5.67
N HIS A 120 7.13 -5.79 -5.23
CA HIS A 120 6.52 -6.17 -3.96
C HIS A 120 7.37 -7.21 -3.23
N THR A 121 7.06 -7.48 -1.96
CA THR A 121 7.89 -8.39 -1.14
C THR A 121 7.05 -9.46 -0.48
N SER A 122 7.69 -10.60 -0.11
CA SER A 122 7.14 -11.51 0.88
C SER A 122 6.95 -10.81 2.22
N TYR A 123 6.10 -11.36 3.09
CA TYR A 123 5.82 -10.75 4.38
C TYR A 123 5.52 -11.80 5.47
N LYS A 124 5.74 -11.35 6.70
CA LYS A 124 5.27 -12.04 7.90
C LYS A 124 3.90 -11.51 8.27
N ILE A 125 3.04 -12.40 8.72
CA ILE A 125 1.76 -12.05 9.33
C ILE A 125 2.00 -11.97 10.83
N ILE A 126 1.68 -10.83 11.45
CA ILE A 126 1.84 -10.62 12.89
C ILE A 126 0.50 -10.31 13.56
N ASN A 127 0.37 -10.63 14.85
CA ASN A 127 -0.79 -10.23 15.65
C ASN A 127 -0.62 -8.81 16.24
N ASN A 128 -1.59 -8.40 17.09
CA ASN A 128 -1.58 -7.09 17.77
C ASN A 128 -0.34 -6.84 18.62
N PHE A 129 0.28 -7.91 19.14
CA PHE A 129 1.47 -7.86 20.00
C PHE A 129 2.79 -7.96 19.22
N GLY A 130 2.73 -8.07 17.88
CA GLY A 130 3.91 -8.23 17.04
C GLY A 130 4.42 -9.66 16.92
N ASN A 131 3.74 -10.66 17.51
CA ASN A 131 4.11 -12.07 17.39
C ASN A 131 3.77 -12.61 16.00
N THR A 132 4.68 -13.40 15.41
CA THR A 132 4.48 -13.99 14.09
C THR A 132 3.41 -15.08 14.14
N LEU A 133 2.39 -14.94 13.31
CA LEU A 133 1.32 -15.92 13.08
C LEU A 133 1.61 -16.81 11.86
N GLY A 134 2.36 -16.31 10.89
CA GLY A 134 2.65 -17.03 9.66
C GLY A 134 3.48 -16.20 8.67
N TYR A 135 3.69 -16.80 7.50
CA TYR A 135 4.47 -16.19 6.42
C TYR A 135 3.68 -16.27 5.12
N PHE A 136 3.72 -15.19 4.36
CA PHE A 136 3.21 -15.19 3.00
C PHE A 136 4.35 -15.10 2.01
N LYS A 137 4.57 -16.17 1.25
CA LYS A 137 5.64 -16.23 0.24
C LYS A 137 5.07 -15.94 -1.13
N ILE A 138 5.59 -14.90 -1.75
CA ILE A 138 5.14 -14.41 -3.04
C ILE A 138 5.85 -15.10 -4.21
N ALA A 139 5.21 -15.06 -5.39
CA ALA A 139 5.85 -15.42 -6.64
C ALA A 139 6.88 -14.35 -7.08
N LYS A 140 7.98 -14.76 -7.72
CA LYS A 140 9.00 -13.83 -8.24
C LYS A 140 8.46 -12.90 -9.34
N LYS A 141 7.47 -13.34 -10.11
CA LYS A 141 6.86 -12.61 -11.21
C LYS A 141 5.38 -12.97 -11.28
N LEU A 142 4.54 -11.97 -11.42
CA LEU A 142 3.11 -12.11 -11.63
C LEU A 142 2.73 -11.34 -12.89
N ASN A 143 1.94 -11.93 -13.75
CA ASN A 143 1.30 -11.26 -14.87
C ASN A 143 -0.18 -10.97 -14.57
N TYR A 144 -0.85 -10.29 -15.48
CA TYR A 144 -2.25 -9.96 -15.35
C TYR A 144 -3.15 -11.20 -15.14
N LYS A 145 -2.89 -12.32 -15.88
CA LYS A 145 -3.69 -13.54 -15.77
C LYS A 145 -3.50 -14.25 -14.44
N ASP A 146 -2.29 -14.16 -13.86
CA ASP A 146 -2.01 -14.70 -12.53
C ASP A 146 -2.80 -13.93 -11.48
N LEU A 147 -2.78 -12.59 -11.56
CA LEU A 147 -3.51 -11.72 -10.63
C LEU A 147 -5.04 -11.87 -10.72
N LEU A 148 -5.59 -12.19 -11.89
CA LEU A 148 -7.04 -12.46 -12.01
C LEU A 148 -7.51 -13.63 -11.12
N LYS A 149 -6.59 -14.47 -10.67
CA LYS A 149 -6.90 -15.68 -9.87
C LYS A 149 -6.50 -15.56 -8.40
N SER A 150 -5.78 -14.50 -8.04
CA SER A 150 -5.19 -14.35 -6.71
C SER A 150 -4.90 -12.89 -6.39
N CYS A 151 -5.22 -12.47 -5.16
CA CYS A 151 -4.96 -11.12 -4.64
C CYS A 151 -3.80 -11.15 -3.64
N ASP A 152 -2.62 -11.56 -4.11
CA ASP A 152 -1.46 -11.92 -3.26
C ASP A 152 -0.52 -10.73 -2.93
N ILE A 153 -0.85 -9.53 -3.37
CA ILE A 153 0.02 -8.36 -3.20
C ILE A 153 -0.53 -7.47 -2.08
N ALA A 154 0.08 -7.53 -0.90
CA ALA A 154 -0.24 -6.63 0.19
C ALA A 154 0.23 -5.19 -0.14
N THR A 155 -0.63 -4.20 0.08
CA THR A 155 -0.35 -2.79 -0.23
C THR A 155 0.96 -2.30 0.39
N SER A 156 1.19 -2.58 1.67
CA SER A 156 2.40 -2.16 2.39
C SER A 156 3.69 -2.85 1.92
N SER A 157 3.59 -3.90 1.08
CA SER A 157 4.74 -4.54 0.46
C SER A 157 5.25 -3.81 -0.79
N VAL A 158 4.44 -2.93 -1.38
CA VAL A 158 4.64 -2.39 -2.72
C VAL A 158 5.48 -1.13 -2.75
N VAL A 159 6.39 -1.06 -3.74
CA VAL A 159 7.05 0.15 -4.22
C VAL A 159 6.87 0.25 -5.73
N ILE A 160 6.51 1.43 -6.22
CA ILE A 160 6.32 1.69 -7.66
C ILE A 160 7.12 2.92 -8.11
N ASN A 161 7.52 2.95 -9.37
CA ASN A 161 7.97 4.19 -10.01
C ASN A 161 6.74 5.07 -10.30
N LYS A 162 6.77 6.31 -9.83
CA LYS A 162 5.64 7.25 -9.98
C LYS A 162 5.21 7.44 -11.44
N ASN A 163 6.11 7.27 -12.39
CA ASN A 163 5.84 7.44 -13.83
C ASN A 163 4.80 6.47 -14.39
N ILE A 164 4.53 5.34 -13.71
CA ILE A 164 3.46 4.41 -14.14
C ILE A 164 2.07 4.89 -13.76
N LEU A 165 1.96 5.78 -12.76
CA LEU A 165 0.70 6.37 -12.31
C LEU A 165 0.29 7.49 -13.27
N LYS A 166 -0.44 7.16 -14.34
CA LYS A 166 -1.05 8.11 -15.27
C LYS A 166 -2.54 8.22 -15.00
N LYS A 167 -3.23 9.20 -15.66
CA LYS A 167 -4.64 9.59 -15.39
C LYS A 167 -5.63 8.45 -15.06
N GLU A 168 -5.43 7.24 -15.56
CA GLU A 168 -6.34 6.11 -15.36
C GLU A 168 -5.83 5.04 -14.37
N ILE A 169 -4.58 5.20 -13.88
CA ILE A 169 -3.91 4.23 -13.01
C ILE A 169 -3.83 4.81 -11.60
N PHE A 170 -4.96 4.79 -10.88
CA PHE A 170 -5.11 5.22 -9.50
C PHE A 170 -5.99 4.23 -8.73
N PHE A 171 -5.93 4.29 -7.40
CA PHE A 171 -6.82 3.52 -6.55
C PHE A 171 -8.28 3.84 -6.86
N SER A 172 -9.13 2.83 -6.86
CA SER A 172 -10.58 3.00 -6.95
C SER A 172 -11.16 3.51 -5.63
N ASN A 173 -12.44 3.88 -5.66
CA ASN A 173 -13.20 4.26 -4.47
C ASN A 173 -13.88 3.06 -3.78
N PHE A 174 -13.40 1.85 -4.00
CA PHE A 174 -13.93 0.65 -3.34
C PHE A 174 -13.54 0.66 -1.86
N THR A 175 -14.38 0.09 -1.02
CA THR A 175 -14.14 -0.01 0.43
C THR A 175 -13.01 -0.99 0.74
N THR A 176 -12.98 -2.11 0.03
CA THR A 176 -11.91 -3.11 0.03
C THR A 176 -11.49 -3.38 -1.42
N LYS A 177 -10.37 -4.08 -1.65
CA LYS A 177 -9.88 -4.44 -2.99
C LYS A 177 -9.55 -3.24 -3.91
N GLU A 178 -9.48 -2.01 -3.39
CA GLU A 178 -9.07 -0.81 -4.13
C GLU A 178 -7.63 -0.92 -4.65
N ASP A 179 -6.77 -1.58 -3.89
CA ASP A 179 -5.38 -1.90 -4.22
C ASP A 179 -5.31 -3.00 -5.29
N TYR A 180 -6.09 -4.06 -5.15
CA TYR A 180 -6.17 -5.12 -6.14
C TYR A 180 -6.60 -4.59 -7.52
N ALA A 181 -7.60 -3.71 -7.57
CA ALA A 181 -8.00 -3.04 -8.80
C ALA A 181 -6.85 -2.24 -9.44
N LEU A 182 -6.03 -1.58 -8.62
CA LEU A 182 -4.84 -0.86 -9.09
C LEU A 182 -3.77 -1.81 -9.61
N TRP A 183 -3.49 -2.92 -8.91
CA TRP A 183 -2.48 -3.89 -9.35
C TRP A 183 -2.85 -4.54 -10.69
N LEU A 184 -4.12 -4.85 -10.92
CA LEU A 184 -4.59 -5.34 -12.23
C LEU A 184 -4.34 -4.32 -13.36
N LYS A 185 -4.65 -3.04 -13.14
CA LYS A 185 -4.38 -1.97 -14.11
C LYS A 185 -2.88 -1.84 -14.42
N ILE A 186 -2.04 -1.89 -13.39
CA ILE A 186 -0.59 -1.84 -13.55
C ILE A 186 -0.08 -3.06 -14.29
N ALA A 187 -0.55 -4.27 -13.95
CA ALA A 187 -0.13 -5.51 -14.61
C ALA A 187 -0.49 -5.57 -16.09
N LYS A 188 -1.61 -4.96 -16.50
CA LYS A 188 -1.95 -4.80 -17.92
C LYS A 188 -0.92 -3.96 -18.67
N LYS A 189 -0.37 -2.94 -18.02
CA LYS A 189 0.56 -1.99 -18.63
C LYS A 189 2.00 -2.47 -18.59
N GLU A 190 2.43 -2.98 -17.45
CA GLU A 190 3.84 -3.36 -17.20
C GLU A 190 4.13 -4.81 -17.63
N ASN A 191 3.12 -5.57 -18.08
CA ASN A 191 3.19 -6.99 -18.44
C ASN A 191 3.60 -7.92 -17.29
N ARG A 192 4.45 -7.48 -16.36
CA ARG A 192 4.92 -8.27 -15.21
C ARG A 192 5.11 -7.39 -13.98
N LEU A 193 4.65 -7.89 -12.83
CA LEU A 193 4.94 -7.35 -11.50
C LEU A 193 5.99 -8.23 -10.84
N TYR A 194 7.02 -7.61 -10.26
CA TYR A 194 8.17 -8.33 -9.75
C TYR A 194 8.14 -8.45 -8.24
N GLY A 195 8.38 -9.65 -7.74
CA GLY A 195 8.41 -10.00 -6.34
C GLY A 195 9.80 -10.29 -5.80
N ILE A 196 10.10 -9.76 -4.62
CA ILE A 196 11.33 -10.02 -3.86
C ILE A 196 10.98 -11.00 -2.74
N LYS A 197 11.60 -12.19 -2.72
CA LYS A 197 11.27 -13.27 -1.77
C LYS A 197 11.65 -13.00 -0.31
N ASN A 198 12.29 -11.88 -0.01
CA ASN A 198 12.64 -11.47 1.35
C ASN A 198 11.39 -10.99 2.10
N ASP A 199 11.25 -11.38 3.36
CA ASP A 199 10.19 -10.91 4.25
C ASP A 199 10.53 -9.50 4.74
N LEU A 200 10.14 -8.49 3.96
CA LEU A 200 10.46 -7.08 4.23
C LEU A 200 9.28 -6.28 4.79
N LEU A 201 8.10 -6.91 4.89
CA LEU A 201 6.89 -6.38 5.52
C LEU A 201 6.48 -7.30 6.67
N PHE A 202 6.01 -6.72 7.76
CA PHE A 202 5.29 -7.37 8.84
C PHE A 202 3.84 -6.87 8.77
N TRP A 203 2.97 -7.65 8.13
CA TRP A 203 1.57 -7.33 7.95
C TRP A 203 0.77 -7.66 9.21
N ARG A 204 0.08 -6.68 9.77
CA ARG A 204 -0.65 -6.86 11.02
C ARG A 204 -2.08 -7.33 10.75
N SER A 205 -2.38 -8.54 11.20
CA SER A 205 -3.74 -9.08 11.19
C SER A 205 -4.49 -8.58 12.41
N LEU A 206 -5.50 -7.74 12.20
CA LEU A 206 -6.34 -7.16 13.25
C LEU A 206 -7.75 -7.72 13.14
N HIS A 207 -8.31 -8.17 14.25
CA HIS A 207 -9.76 -8.40 14.36
C HIS A 207 -10.52 -7.07 14.22
N ASN A 208 -11.65 -7.07 13.54
CA ASN A 208 -12.46 -5.88 13.23
C ASN A 208 -11.80 -4.91 12.22
N SER A 209 -10.96 -5.40 11.32
CA SER A 209 -10.47 -4.60 10.19
C SER A 209 -11.55 -4.43 9.10
N LEU A 210 -11.41 -3.42 8.24
CA LEU A 210 -12.29 -3.26 7.06
C LEU A 210 -12.32 -4.53 6.20
N SER A 211 -11.23 -5.30 6.24
CA SER A 211 -11.08 -6.55 5.52
C SER A 211 -11.68 -7.79 6.24
N ASP A 212 -12.36 -7.66 7.38
CA ASP A 212 -12.94 -8.82 8.08
C ASP A 212 -14.30 -9.24 7.51
N SER A 213 -15.05 -8.32 6.90
CA SER A 213 -16.32 -8.66 6.29
C SER A 213 -16.14 -9.49 5.02
N PHE A 214 -16.44 -10.78 5.11
CA PHE A 214 -16.38 -11.71 3.97
C PHE A 214 -17.30 -11.26 2.81
N PHE A 215 -18.53 -10.88 3.11
CA PHE A 215 -19.49 -10.41 2.11
C PHE A 215 -19.04 -9.13 1.42
N GLN A 216 -18.45 -8.18 2.17
CA GLN A 216 -17.91 -6.96 1.59
C GLN A 216 -16.75 -7.25 0.63
N LYS A 217 -15.86 -8.18 0.99
CA LYS A 217 -14.76 -8.62 0.12
C LYS A 217 -15.26 -9.23 -1.19
N LEU A 218 -16.27 -10.12 -1.12
CA LEU A 218 -16.86 -10.73 -2.31
C LEU A 218 -17.53 -9.68 -3.21
N PHE A 219 -18.30 -8.77 -2.60
CA PHE A 219 -18.99 -7.72 -3.33
C PHE A 219 -18.00 -6.75 -4.02
N ASP A 220 -16.95 -6.34 -3.32
CA ASP A 220 -15.94 -5.48 -3.92
C ASP A 220 -15.08 -6.22 -4.94
N ALA A 221 -14.80 -7.52 -4.76
CA ALA A 221 -14.18 -8.34 -5.79
C ALA A 221 -15.05 -8.41 -7.06
N TYR A 222 -16.37 -8.59 -6.91
CA TYR A 222 -17.29 -8.52 -8.05
C TYR A 222 -17.22 -7.16 -8.76
N LYS A 223 -17.21 -6.05 -7.99
CA LYS A 223 -17.04 -4.69 -8.56
C LYS A 223 -15.74 -4.55 -9.35
N VAL A 224 -14.64 -5.12 -8.86
CA VAL A 224 -13.36 -5.09 -9.58
C VAL A 224 -13.53 -5.75 -10.95
N TYR A 225 -14.05 -6.96 -11.01
CA TYR A 225 -14.20 -7.65 -12.28
C TYR A 225 -15.27 -7.03 -13.19
N ARG A 226 -16.40 -6.63 -12.62
CA ARG A 226 -17.52 -6.09 -13.38
C ARG A 226 -17.28 -4.68 -13.92
N PHE A 227 -16.76 -3.78 -13.08
CA PHE A 227 -16.67 -2.35 -13.39
C PHE A 227 -15.24 -1.89 -13.70
N SER A 228 -14.22 -2.39 -13.01
CA SER A 228 -12.85 -2.01 -13.30
C SER A 228 -12.31 -2.78 -14.51
N GLU A 229 -12.55 -4.10 -14.58
CA GLU A 229 -12.09 -4.98 -15.64
C GLU A 229 -13.08 -5.08 -16.82
N LYS A 230 -14.34 -4.62 -16.65
CA LYS A 230 -15.40 -4.59 -17.64
C LYS A 230 -15.85 -5.97 -18.16
N TYR A 231 -15.67 -7.02 -17.35
CA TYR A 231 -16.20 -8.35 -17.72
C TYR A 231 -17.72 -8.39 -17.63
N ASN A 232 -18.35 -9.32 -18.38
CA ASN A 232 -19.77 -9.62 -18.23
C ASN A 232 -20.08 -10.24 -16.86
N ILE A 233 -21.34 -10.36 -16.50
CA ILE A 233 -21.80 -10.84 -15.19
C ILE A 233 -21.27 -12.25 -14.91
N ILE A 234 -21.41 -13.17 -15.87
CA ILE A 234 -21.01 -14.59 -15.70
C ILE A 234 -19.50 -14.69 -15.45
N THR A 235 -18.69 -14.04 -16.27
CA THR A 235 -17.23 -14.02 -16.13
C THR A 235 -16.79 -13.36 -14.82
N SER A 236 -17.50 -12.30 -14.38
CA SER A 236 -17.21 -11.63 -13.11
C SER A 236 -17.46 -12.56 -11.92
N ILE A 237 -18.58 -13.28 -11.90
CA ILE A 237 -18.91 -14.27 -10.87
C ILE A 237 -17.88 -15.41 -10.87
N TYR A 238 -17.50 -15.92 -12.05
CA TYR A 238 -16.48 -16.95 -12.18
C TYR A 238 -15.15 -16.54 -11.50
N PHE A 239 -14.67 -15.32 -11.75
CA PHE A 239 -13.43 -14.85 -11.13
C PHE A 239 -13.57 -14.59 -9.63
N VAL A 240 -14.74 -14.14 -9.14
CA VAL A 240 -14.99 -14.01 -7.69
C VAL A 240 -14.89 -15.35 -6.98
N ILE A 241 -15.43 -16.43 -7.57
CA ILE A 241 -15.34 -17.79 -7.00
C ILE A 241 -13.90 -18.32 -6.98
N ARG A 242 -13.06 -17.87 -7.90
CA ARG A 242 -11.66 -18.29 -8.02
C ARG A 242 -10.67 -17.46 -7.22
N LEU A 243 -11.08 -16.31 -6.70
CA LEU A 243 -10.26 -15.41 -5.93
C LEU A 243 -10.17 -15.82 -4.45
#